data_6444dbc66c4a8a9e27763465febf655a
#
_entry.id   6444dbc66c4a8a9e27763465febf655a
#
_cell.length_a   1.000
_cell.length_b   1.000
_cell.length_c   1.000
_cell.angle_alpha   90.00
_cell.angle_beta   90.00
_cell.angle_gamma   90.00
#
_symmetry.space_group_name_H-M   'P 1'
#
loop_
_entity.id
_entity.type
_entity.pdbx_description
1 polymer ?
#
loop_
_entity_poly.entity_id
_entity_poly.type
_entity_poly.pdbx_seq_one_letter_code
_entity_poly.pdbx_strand_id
1 'polypeptide(L)'
;MNSSNSPNLQQSIRQHQERLLKQTERFLQGEVLLASIREAFLATPRHQFTPRFSDGRPGLWSDVGELLLLEHLDTLYADQPFCIYRNEHGDVVSTISQPSLVIYMLHLLELELGMSVFELGGGSAWNAALTGRVIGSEGHVFSVEVEAALIENAQQALNDSCIENVSLISGDAMLGLSKHGPFDRGIFTASAWDLPTVFFDQIKDGGLLLFVLKFSDEFDLLTALRKTPDAFVSELHFPCRFVPIAGKHALDPETPTSESERAFKHWLAAKGLEPDALNLTIQRANKSIDLPSNAHRYTREGCSFTWSYPYR
;
A
#
# COMPACT_ATOMS: atom_id res chain seq x y z
N MET A 1 37.97 5.74 1.27
CA MET A 1 37.58 5.32 -0.10
C MET A 1 36.21 4.64 0.06
N ASN A 2 35.14 5.28 -0.39
CA ASN A 2 33.78 4.79 -0.17
C ASN A 2 33.57 3.47 -0.92
N SER A 3 33.43 2.37 -0.20
CA SER A 3 33.22 1.02 -0.73
C SER A 3 31.85 0.87 -1.45
N SER A 4 30.88 1.72 -1.13
CA SER A 4 29.55 1.75 -1.73
C SER A 4 29.53 2.09 -3.24
N ASN A 5 30.61 2.63 -3.79
CA ASN A 5 30.74 3.04 -5.19
C ASN A 5 31.58 2.08 -6.05
N SER A 6 31.81 0.84 -5.61
CA SER A 6 32.54 -0.09 -6.48
C SER A 6 31.65 -0.46 -7.71
N PRO A 7 32.17 -0.42 -8.94
CA PRO A 7 31.41 -0.77 -10.16
C PRO A 7 30.75 -2.15 -10.07
N ASN A 8 31.37 -3.09 -9.39
CA ASN A 8 30.83 -4.43 -9.16
C ASN A 8 29.58 -4.43 -8.29
N LEU A 9 29.55 -3.61 -7.22
CA LEU A 9 28.37 -3.52 -6.34
C LEU A 9 27.21 -2.90 -7.07
N GLN A 10 27.42 -1.79 -7.79
CA GLN A 10 26.38 -1.14 -8.58
C GLN A 10 25.79 -2.07 -9.65
N GLN A 11 26.63 -2.82 -10.34
CA GLN A 11 26.21 -3.82 -11.31
C GLN A 11 25.40 -4.93 -10.66
N SER A 12 25.82 -5.41 -9.49
CA SER A 12 25.09 -6.45 -8.75
C SER A 12 23.71 -5.98 -8.31
N ILE A 13 23.61 -4.76 -7.73
CA ILE A 13 22.34 -4.13 -7.37
C ILE A 13 21.41 -4.06 -8.58
N ARG A 14 21.91 -3.57 -9.72
CA ARG A 14 21.15 -3.44 -10.95
C ARG A 14 20.61 -4.80 -11.43
N GLN A 15 21.40 -5.85 -11.40
CA GLN A 15 20.97 -7.19 -11.76
C GLN A 15 19.84 -7.71 -10.87
N HIS A 16 19.90 -7.44 -9.57
CA HIS A 16 18.84 -7.80 -8.63
C HIS A 16 17.55 -7.01 -8.92
N GLN A 17 17.66 -5.71 -9.18
CA GLN A 17 16.50 -4.88 -9.54
C GLN A 17 15.84 -5.35 -10.84
N GLU A 18 16.62 -5.68 -11.89
CA GLU A 18 16.09 -6.19 -13.16
C GLU A 18 15.39 -7.55 -12.97
N ARG A 19 15.89 -8.40 -12.08
CA ARG A 19 15.24 -9.66 -11.72
C ARG A 19 13.87 -9.41 -11.08
N LEU A 20 13.76 -8.44 -10.16
CA LEU A 20 12.49 -8.08 -9.51
C LEU A 20 11.49 -7.48 -10.50
N LEU A 21 11.94 -6.63 -11.42
CA LEU A 21 11.10 -6.09 -12.50
C LEU A 21 10.50 -7.23 -13.34
N LYS A 22 11.33 -8.21 -13.70
CA LYS A 22 10.85 -9.39 -14.44
C LYS A 22 9.85 -10.22 -13.62
N GLN A 23 10.05 -10.34 -12.31
CA GLN A 23 9.10 -11.04 -11.44
C GLN A 23 7.74 -10.33 -11.35
N THR A 24 7.69 -9.01 -11.54
CA THR A 24 6.44 -8.24 -11.56
C THR A 24 5.58 -8.58 -12.78
N GLU A 25 6.17 -9.01 -13.90
CA GLU A 25 5.44 -9.34 -15.13
C GLU A 25 4.32 -10.37 -14.91
N ARG A 26 4.46 -11.24 -13.91
CA ARG A 26 3.41 -12.21 -13.53
C ARG A 26 2.09 -11.57 -13.08
N PHE A 27 2.13 -10.33 -12.56
CA PHE A 27 0.95 -9.60 -12.11
C PHE A 27 0.30 -8.79 -13.23
N LEU A 28 1.06 -8.43 -14.27
CA LEU A 28 0.63 -7.53 -15.32
C LEU A 28 -0.30 -8.17 -16.36
N GLN A 29 -0.51 -9.49 -16.31
CA GLN A 29 -1.43 -10.24 -17.20
C GLN A 29 -1.24 -9.93 -18.69
N GLY A 30 -0.02 -9.60 -19.11
CA GLY A 30 0.33 -9.24 -20.48
C GLY A 30 0.36 -7.74 -20.75
N GLU A 31 0.01 -6.90 -19.80
CA GLU A 31 0.24 -5.47 -19.89
C GLU A 31 1.73 -5.13 -19.78
N VAL A 32 2.10 -3.96 -20.30
CA VAL A 32 3.49 -3.48 -20.26
C VAL A 32 3.66 -2.50 -19.11
N LEU A 33 4.64 -2.77 -18.24
CA LEU A 33 5.00 -1.85 -17.17
C LEU A 33 5.44 -0.49 -17.75
N LEU A 34 4.88 0.61 -17.24
CA LEU A 34 5.24 1.96 -17.63
C LEU A 34 6.74 2.22 -17.44
N ALA A 35 7.37 2.87 -18.42
CA ALA A 35 8.79 3.19 -18.38
C ALA A 35 9.15 4.05 -17.17
N SER A 36 8.29 4.99 -16.78
CA SER A 36 8.48 5.85 -15.59
C SER A 36 8.58 5.05 -14.30
N ILE A 37 7.77 4.00 -14.12
CA ILE A 37 7.82 3.12 -12.95
C ILE A 37 9.11 2.30 -12.95
N ARG A 38 9.48 1.76 -14.11
CA ARG A 38 10.74 1.03 -14.27
C ARG A 38 11.95 1.91 -13.92
N GLU A 39 11.99 3.13 -14.43
CA GLU A 39 13.07 4.09 -14.19
C GLU A 39 13.11 4.50 -12.71
N ALA A 40 11.97 4.82 -12.10
CA ALA A 40 11.85 5.14 -10.69
C ALA A 40 12.37 4.00 -9.81
N PHE A 41 11.97 2.75 -10.09
CA PHE A 41 12.42 1.58 -9.34
C PHE A 41 13.94 1.38 -9.42
N LEU A 42 14.52 1.55 -10.59
CA LEU A 42 15.96 1.40 -10.80
C LEU A 42 16.77 2.53 -10.17
N ALA A 43 16.18 3.74 -10.05
CA ALA A 43 16.79 4.90 -9.43
C ALA A 43 16.58 4.98 -7.91
N THR A 44 15.79 4.05 -7.33
CA THR A 44 15.44 4.05 -5.89
C THR A 44 15.81 2.70 -5.27
N PRO A 45 17.10 2.41 -5.04
CA PRO A 45 17.54 1.12 -4.50
C PRO A 45 16.95 0.85 -3.12
N ARG A 46 16.29 -0.30 -2.95
CA ARG A 46 15.58 -0.70 -1.72
C ARG A 46 16.44 -0.63 -0.47
N HIS A 47 17.71 -1.00 -0.56
CA HIS A 47 18.64 -1.01 0.57
C HIS A 47 18.88 0.37 1.18
N GLN A 48 18.73 1.46 0.42
CA GLN A 48 18.85 2.83 0.94
C GLN A 48 17.69 3.19 1.89
N PHE A 49 16.56 2.49 1.80
CA PHE A 49 15.38 2.65 2.64
C PHE A 49 15.25 1.54 3.69
N THR A 50 16.28 0.72 3.86
CA THR A 50 16.26 -0.42 4.78
C THR A 50 17.57 -0.49 5.55
N PRO A 51 17.83 0.48 6.47
CA PRO A 51 19.08 0.48 7.23
C PRO A 51 19.20 -0.70 8.17
N ARG A 52 18.07 -1.30 8.53
CA ARG A 52 17.96 -2.46 9.40
C ARG A 52 16.70 -3.25 9.08
N PHE A 53 16.76 -4.58 9.12
CA PHE A 53 15.61 -5.45 8.89
C PHE A 53 15.67 -6.75 9.71
N SER A 54 14.51 -7.40 9.82
CA SER A 54 14.41 -8.78 10.31
C SER A 54 13.70 -9.64 9.26
N ASP A 55 14.24 -10.81 9.00
CA ASP A 55 13.69 -11.79 8.04
C ASP A 55 12.58 -12.68 8.64
N GLY A 56 12.03 -12.27 9.78
CA GLY A 56 10.97 -12.98 10.48
C GLY A 56 11.46 -13.87 11.63
N ARG A 57 12.76 -14.11 11.76
CA ARG A 57 13.30 -14.83 12.91
C ARG A 57 13.24 -13.95 14.18
N PRO A 58 12.58 -14.40 15.26
CA PRO A 58 12.44 -13.59 16.47
C PRO A 58 13.78 -13.15 17.04
N GLY A 59 13.90 -11.86 17.37
CA GLY A 59 15.07 -11.29 18.01
C GLY A 59 16.32 -11.09 17.11
N LEU A 60 16.28 -11.56 15.86
CA LEU A 60 17.38 -11.39 14.91
C LEU A 60 17.12 -10.19 14.01
N TRP A 61 18.06 -9.25 14.08
CA TRP A 61 18.11 -8.05 13.25
C TRP A 61 19.42 -8.00 12.48
N SER A 62 19.35 -7.60 11.21
CA SER A 62 20.48 -7.38 10.33
C SER A 62 20.61 -5.89 10.04
N ASP A 63 21.74 -5.30 10.38
CA ASP A 63 22.06 -3.92 10.03
C ASP A 63 22.64 -3.90 8.60
N VAL A 64 22.20 -2.93 7.80
CA VAL A 64 22.61 -2.76 6.41
C VAL A 64 23.53 -1.56 6.30
N GLY A 65 24.80 -1.76 6.71
CA GLY A 65 25.86 -0.78 6.49
C GLY A 65 26.61 -1.03 5.18
N GLU A 66 27.41 -0.05 4.75
CA GLU A 66 28.19 -0.14 3.50
C GLU A 66 29.05 -1.42 3.40
N LEU A 67 29.61 -1.89 4.52
CA LEU A 67 30.46 -3.08 4.56
C LEU A 67 29.65 -4.39 4.50
N LEU A 68 28.42 -4.37 4.97
CA LEU A 68 27.55 -5.57 5.05
C LEU A 68 26.59 -5.69 3.88
N LEU A 69 26.50 -4.67 3.03
CA LEU A 69 25.52 -4.64 1.95
C LEU A 69 25.68 -5.83 1.00
N LEU A 70 26.89 -6.20 0.62
CA LEU A 70 27.16 -7.36 -0.26
C LEU A 70 26.64 -8.67 0.33
N GLU A 71 26.78 -8.85 1.65
CA GLU A 71 26.31 -10.06 2.34
C GLU A 71 24.79 -10.16 2.38
N HIS A 72 24.08 -9.02 2.31
CA HIS A 72 22.64 -8.93 2.42
C HIS A 72 21.92 -8.73 1.08
N LEU A 73 22.62 -8.56 -0.06
CA LEU A 73 22.01 -8.24 -1.33
C LEU A 73 20.95 -9.28 -1.75
N ASP A 74 21.27 -10.55 -1.70
CA ASP A 74 20.33 -11.62 -2.09
C ASP A 74 19.06 -11.59 -1.22
N THR A 75 19.22 -11.32 0.08
CA THR A 75 18.09 -11.22 1.01
C THR A 75 17.30 -9.95 0.73
N LEU A 76 17.94 -8.77 0.73
CA LEU A 76 17.27 -7.48 0.55
C LEU A 76 16.52 -7.35 -0.77
N TYR A 77 17.02 -8.01 -1.81
CA TYR A 77 16.39 -8.04 -3.13
C TYR A 77 15.66 -9.35 -3.42
N ALA A 78 15.36 -10.15 -2.38
CA ALA A 78 14.36 -11.19 -2.49
C ALA A 78 12.95 -10.56 -2.66
N ASP A 79 12.10 -11.22 -3.44
CA ASP A 79 10.73 -10.75 -3.68
C ASP A 79 9.80 -11.10 -2.52
N GLN A 80 10.09 -10.52 -1.36
CA GLN A 80 9.34 -10.72 -0.11
C GLN A 80 9.39 -9.47 0.78
N PRO A 81 8.42 -9.30 1.71
CA PRO A 81 8.47 -8.24 2.70
C PRO A 81 9.49 -8.56 3.80
N PHE A 82 10.02 -7.51 4.45
CA PHE A 82 10.85 -7.62 5.64
C PHE A 82 10.31 -6.73 6.75
N CYS A 83 10.36 -7.21 7.98
CA CYS A 83 10.07 -6.41 9.14
C CYS A 83 11.14 -5.32 9.31
N ILE A 84 10.71 -4.07 9.43
CA ILE A 84 11.57 -2.91 9.71
C ILE A 84 11.31 -2.30 11.09
N TYR A 85 10.16 -2.60 11.68
CA TYR A 85 9.83 -2.13 13.02
C TYR A 85 8.89 -3.12 13.76
N ARG A 86 9.16 -3.28 15.06
CA ARG A 86 8.29 -4.01 15.99
C ARG A 86 7.92 -3.10 17.15
N ASN A 87 6.70 -3.23 17.64
CA ASN A 87 6.27 -2.54 18.84
C ASN A 87 6.94 -3.11 20.10
N GLU A 88 6.66 -2.52 21.26
CA GLU A 88 7.18 -2.97 22.58
C GLU A 88 6.74 -4.38 22.96
N HIS A 89 5.66 -4.91 22.37
CA HIS A 89 5.18 -6.28 22.59
C HIS A 89 5.85 -7.28 21.63
N GLY A 90 6.68 -6.82 20.70
CA GLY A 90 7.37 -7.64 19.72
C GLY A 90 6.57 -7.92 18.45
N ASP A 91 5.38 -7.35 18.29
CA ASP A 91 4.56 -7.49 17.10
C ASP A 91 5.16 -6.72 15.92
N VAL A 92 5.06 -7.28 14.72
CA VAL A 92 5.46 -6.60 13.50
C VAL A 92 4.40 -5.56 13.15
N VAL A 93 4.77 -4.28 13.24
CA VAL A 93 3.87 -3.16 12.93
C VAL A 93 4.28 -2.39 11.69
N SER A 94 5.50 -2.58 11.20
CA SER A 94 5.92 -2.03 9.92
C SER A 94 6.86 -2.97 9.16
N THR A 95 6.64 -3.04 7.86
CA THR A 95 7.46 -3.82 6.92
C THR A 95 7.84 -2.97 5.71
N ILE A 96 9.02 -3.20 5.14
CA ILE A 96 9.24 -2.82 3.75
C ILE A 96 8.62 -3.89 2.87
N SER A 97 7.69 -3.50 2.02
CA SER A 97 6.82 -4.43 1.27
C SER A 97 7.57 -5.24 0.21
N GLN A 98 6.93 -6.31 -0.26
CA GLN A 98 7.39 -7.15 -1.37
C GLN A 98 7.57 -6.31 -2.64
N PRO A 99 8.76 -6.29 -3.27
CA PRO A 99 9.06 -5.41 -4.39
C PRO A 99 8.12 -5.53 -5.58
N SER A 100 7.85 -6.76 -6.03
CA SER A 100 6.97 -6.96 -7.20
C SER A 100 5.54 -6.49 -6.96
N LEU A 101 5.04 -6.60 -5.71
CA LEU A 101 3.72 -6.08 -5.34
C LEU A 101 3.72 -4.55 -5.31
N VAL A 102 4.77 -3.91 -4.78
CA VAL A 102 4.91 -2.44 -4.80
C VAL A 102 4.89 -1.91 -6.24
N ILE A 103 5.68 -2.51 -7.13
CA ILE A 103 5.72 -2.11 -8.55
C ILE A 103 4.34 -2.29 -9.20
N TYR A 104 3.64 -3.39 -8.89
CA TYR A 104 2.29 -3.63 -9.39
C TYR A 104 1.28 -2.62 -8.86
N MET A 105 1.34 -2.27 -7.57
CA MET A 105 0.49 -1.22 -6.99
C MET A 105 0.73 0.15 -7.66
N LEU A 106 1.98 0.51 -7.94
CA LEU A 106 2.29 1.74 -8.68
C LEU A 106 1.72 1.72 -10.11
N HIS A 107 1.75 0.56 -10.77
CA HIS A 107 1.13 0.38 -12.09
C HIS A 107 -0.38 0.58 -12.04
N LEU A 108 -1.05 -0.01 -11.04
CA LEU A 108 -2.50 0.14 -10.82
C LEU A 108 -2.93 1.56 -10.48
N LEU A 109 -2.04 2.40 -9.93
CA LEU A 109 -2.36 3.79 -9.58
C LEU A 109 -2.54 4.71 -10.78
N GLU A 110 -2.16 4.30 -11.99
CA GLU A 110 -2.25 5.16 -13.18
C GLU A 110 -1.61 6.54 -12.93
N LEU A 111 -0.38 6.54 -12.42
CA LEU A 111 0.32 7.76 -12.03
C LEU A 111 0.73 8.59 -13.25
N GLU A 112 0.53 9.91 -13.17
CA GLU A 112 0.92 10.90 -14.17
C GLU A 112 1.76 12.01 -13.54
N LEU A 113 2.51 12.73 -14.36
CA LEU A 113 3.31 13.86 -13.90
C LEU A 113 2.42 14.95 -13.28
N GLY A 114 2.90 15.55 -12.20
CA GLY A 114 2.22 16.64 -11.50
C GLY A 114 1.09 16.23 -10.56
N MET A 115 0.81 14.94 -10.41
CA MET A 115 -0.26 14.46 -9.50
C MET A 115 0.06 14.73 -8.04
N SER A 116 -1.01 14.94 -7.25
CA SER A 116 -1.00 14.94 -5.79
C SER A 116 -1.44 13.58 -5.26
N VAL A 117 -0.60 12.93 -4.47
CA VAL A 117 -0.83 11.55 -4.00
C VAL A 117 -0.84 11.49 -2.48
N PHE A 118 -1.85 10.83 -1.92
CA PHE A 118 -1.93 10.49 -0.50
C PHE A 118 -1.43 9.06 -0.27
N GLU A 119 -0.58 8.86 0.74
CA GLU A 119 -0.15 7.53 1.19
C GLU A 119 -0.46 7.32 2.67
N LEU A 120 -1.13 6.22 2.99
CA LEU A 120 -1.31 5.71 4.33
C LEU A 120 -0.27 4.62 4.60
N GLY A 121 0.55 4.78 5.64
CA GLY A 121 1.59 3.84 6.04
C GLY A 121 2.93 4.13 5.36
N GLY A 122 3.56 5.28 5.71
CA GLY A 122 4.82 5.71 5.12
C GLY A 122 5.98 4.72 5.33
N GLY A 123 6.03 4.09 6.50
CA GLY A 123 7.04 3.08 6.84
C GLY A 123 8.46 3.58 6.62
N SER A 124 9.19 2.94 5.71
CA SER A 124 10.54 3.34 5.31
C SER A 124 10.58 4.50 4.30
N ALA A 125 9.44 5.01 3.86
CA ALA A 125 9.26 5.95 2.74
C ALA A 125 9.69 5.42 1.35
N TRP A 126 9.99 4.13 1.20
CA TRP A 126 10.42 3.60 -0.10
C TRP A 126 9.31 3.69 -1.16
N ASN A 127 8.06 3.36 -0.82
CA ASN A 127 6.93 3.48 -1.75
C ASN A 127 6.63 4.96 -2.09
N ALA A 128 6.67 5.86 -1.09
CA ALA A 128 6.54 7.30 -1.30
C ALA A 128 7.63 7.84 -2.23
N ALA A 129 8.88 7.40 -2.06
CA ALA A 129 10.02 7.77 -2.90
C ALA A 129 9.85 7.33 -4.36
N LEU A 130 9.40 6.09 -4.58
CA LEU A 130 9.08 5.58 -5.91
C LEU A 130 7.97 6.39 -6.56
N THR A 131 6.87 6.62 -5.84
CA THR A 131 5.73 7.43 -6.27
C THR A 131 6.19 8.85 -6.64
N GLY A 132 6.98 9.49 -5.77
CA GLY A 132 7.51 10.84 -5.99
C GLY A 132 8.32 10.95 -7.29
N ARG A 133 9.16 9.94 -7.59
CA ARG A 133 9.91 9.92 -8.85
C ARG A 133 9.01 9.75 -10.07
N VAL A 134 7.96 8.94 -9.98
CA VAL A 134 7.03 8.72 -11.10
C VAL A 134 6.24 9.97 -11.42
N ILE A 135 5.75 10.70 -10.41
CA ILE A 135 4.94 11.91 -10.61
C ILE A 135 5.79 13.17 -10.91
N GLY A 136 7.12 13.09 -10.75
CA GLY A 136 8.04 14.19 -11.05
C GLY A 136 7.97 15.37 -10.08
N SER A 137 8.83 16.37 -10.27
CA SER A 137 9.00 17.51 -9.35
C SER A 137 7.79 18.43 -9.21
N GLU A 138 6.90 18.43 -10.19
CA GLU A 138 5.65 19.23 -10.15
C GLU A 138 4.54 18.51 -9.36
N GLY A 139 4.67 17.19 -9.10
CA GLY A 139 3.77 16.42 -8.27
C GLY A 139 4.23 16.38 -6.84
N HIS A 140 3.35 15.92 -5.92
CA HIS A 140 3.69 15.81 -4.51
C HIS A 140 3.05 14.59 -3.84
N VAL A 141 3.83 13.89 -3.00
CA VAL A 141 3.34 12.78 -2.17
C VAL A 141 3.22 13.25 -0.72
N PHE A 142 2.05 13.03 -0.13
CA PHE A 142 1.79 13.23 1.30
C PHE A 142 1.69 11.86 1.96
N SER A 143 2.75 11.43 2.61
CA SER A 143 2.86 10.12 3.24
C SER A 143 2.70 10.24 4.75
N VAL A 144 1.73 9.53 5.32
CA VAL A 144 1.40 9.60 6.74
C VAL A 144 1.82 8.32 7.43
N GLU A 145 2.60 8.46 8.51
CA GLU A 145 3.09 7.35 9.32
C GLU A 145 2.71 7.53 10.79
N VAL A 146 2.09 6.51 11.37
CA VAL A 146 1.65 6.52 12.76
C VAL A 146 2.81 6.24 13.73
N GLU A 147 3.80 5.46 13.32
CA GLU A 147 4.97 5.12 14.10
C GLU A 147 6.04 6.22 14.01
N ALA A 148 6.01 7.13 14.96
CA ALA A 148 6.93 8.28 14.97
C ALA A 148 8.42 7.88 14.93
N ALA A 149 8.75 6.71 15.47
CA ALA A 149 10.12 6.17 15.47
C ALA A 149 10.68 5.89 14.05
N LEU A 150 9.82 5.76 13.03
CA LEU A 150 10.24 5.53 11.65
C LEU A 150 10.56 6.81 10.90
N ILE A 151 10.00 7.95 11.31
CA ILE A 151 10.04 9.21 10.56
C ILE A 151 11.48 9.70 10.31
N GLU A 152 12.33 9.66 11.32
CA GLU A 152 13.71 10.18 11.20
C GLU A 152 14.52 9.42 10.14
N ASN A 153 14.50 8.08 10.21
CA ASN A 153 15.21 7.24 9.25
C ASN A 153 14.63 7.37 7.84
N ALA A 154 13.30 7.43 7.72
CA ALA A 154 12.61 7.60 6.46
C ALA A 154 12.93 8.96 5.81
N GLN A 155 12.95 10.04 6.60
CA GLN A 155 13.34 11.38 6.12
C GLN A 155 14.80 11.43 5.69
N GLN A 156 15.70 10.78 6.43
CA GLN A 156 17.11 10.68 6.04
C GLN A 156 17.27 9.96 4.72
N ALA A 157 16.56 8.84 4.52
CA ALA A 157 16.60 8.08 3.27
C ALA A 157 16.10 8.89 2.05
N LEU A 158 15.04 9.71 2.23
CA LEU A 158 14.56 10.64 1.20
C LEU A 158 15.61 11.68 0.86
N ASN A 159 16.24 12.30 1.87
CA ASN A 159 17.29 13.32 1.69
C ASN A 159 18.51 12.75 0.95
N ASP A 160 18.99 11.58 1.38
CA ASP A 160 20.13 10.90 0.76
C ASP A 160 19.85 10.48 -0.70
N SER A 161 18.56 10.24 -1.02
CA SER A 161 18.08 9.92 -2.36
C SER A 161 17.71 11.14 -3.19
N CYS A 162 17.92 12.37 -2.68
CA CYS A 162 17.57 13.64 -3.32
C CYS A 162 16.10 13.70 -3.78
N ILE A 163 15.16 13.26 -2.90
CA ILE A 163 13.72 13.26 -3.16
C ILE A 163 13.10 14.38 -2.31
N GLU A 164 12.66 15.46 -2.97
CA GLU A 164 12.17 16.68 -2.32
C GLU A 164 10.65 16.82 -2.36
N ASN A 165 9.97 16.07 -3.21
CA ASN A 165 8.53 16.14 -3.44
C ASN A 165 7.72 15.10 -2.62
N VAL A 166 8.27 14.67 -1.49
CA VAL A 166 7.60 13.80 -0.51
C VAL A 166 7.57 14.49 0.84
N SER A 167 6.40 14.66 1.41
CA SER A 167 6.20 15.12 2.80
C SER A 167 5.84 13.94 3.69
N LEU A 168 6.72 13.62 4.64
CA LEU A 168 6.42 12.65 5.71
C LEU A 168 5.71 13.35 6.85
N ILE A 169 4.56 12.83 7.23
CA ILE A 169 3.69 13.40 8.27
C ILE A 169 3.48 12.34 9.35
N SER A 170 3.91 12.66 10.57
CA SER A 170 3.62 11.80 11.73
C SER A 170 2.16 11.98 12.15
N GLY A 171 1.39 10.90 12.19
CA GLY A 171 -0.01 10.95 12.59
C GLY A 171 -0.82 9.74 12.16
N ASP A 172 -2.12 9.79 12.49
CA ASP A 172 -3.08 8.78 12.09
C ASP A 172 -3.65 9.12 10.70
N ALA A 173 -3.24 8.37 9.70
CA ALA A 173 -3.64 8.54 8.30
C ALA A 173 -5.15 8.32 8.06
N MET A 174 -5.83 7.58 8.94
CA MET A 174 -7.29 7.37 8.86
C MET A 174 -8.09 8.65 9.10
N LEU A 175 -7.47 9.69 9.67
CA LEU A 175 -8.07 11.02 9.82
C LEU A 175 -8.02 11.84 8.53
N GLY A 176 -7.29 11.37 7.51
CA GLY A 176 -7.03 12.08 6.27
C GLY A 176 -6.15 13.32 6.45
N LEU A 177 -6.00 14.08 5.38
CA LEU A 177 -5.21 15.32 5.32
C LEU A 177 -6.00 16.44 4.63
N SER A 178 -7.08 16.92 5.25
CA SER A 178 -8.01 17.88 4.64
C SER A 178 -7.37 19.19 4.17
N LYS A 179 -6.21 19.55 4.74
CA LYS A 179 -5.47 20.77 4.34
C LYS A 179 -4.70 20.62 3.04
N HIS A 180 -4.46 19.39 2.59
CA HIS A 180 -3.63 19.06 1.42
C HIS A 180 -4.42 18.43 0.27
N GLY A 181 -5.63 17.92 0.54
CA GLY A 181 -6.55 17.38 -0.47
C GLY A 181 -7.30 18.45 -1.26
N PRO A 182 -8.08 18.07 -2.29
CA PRO A 182 -8.27 16.70 -2.71
C PRO A 182 -7.10 16.15 -3.55
N PHE A 183 -6.83 14.85 -3.42
CA PHE A 183 -5.74 14.13 -4.06
C PHE A 183 -6.21 13.49 -5.38
N ASP A 184 -5.29 13.37 -6.35
CA ASP A 184 -5.54 12.65 -7.60
C ASP A 184 -5.57 11.14 -7.37
N ARG A 185 -4.70 10.67 -6.48
CA ARG A 185 -4.53 9.25 -6.13
C ARG A 185 -4.38 9.08 -4.62
N GLY A 186 -4.81 7.91 -4.14
CA GLY A 186 -4.53 7.46 -2.78
C GLY A 186 -4.03 6.04 -2.77
N ILE A 187 -3.16 5.71 -1.83
CA ILE A 187 -2.65 4.35 -1.63
C ILE A 187 -2.59 4.01 -0.14
N PHE A 188 -3.13 2.86 0.22
CA PHE A 188 -2.97 2.25 1.53
C PHE A 188 -1.92 1.16 1.44
N THR A 189 -0.90 1.25 2.27
CA THR A 189 0.16 0.25 2.42
C THR A 189 0.02 -0.55 3.72
N ALA A 190 -1.12 -0.41 4.38
CA ALA A 190 -1.58 -1.20 5.51
C ALA A 190 -3.04 -1.59 5.30
N SER A 191 -3.47 -2.73 5.86
CA SER A 191 -4.84 -3.20 5.70
C SER A 191 -5.78 -2.55 6.71
N ALA A 192 -6.94 -2.11 6.24
CA ALA A 192 -7.97 -1.48 7.04
C ALA A 192 -9.31 -2.20 6.90
N TRP A 193 -10.09 -2.20 7.98
CA TRP A 193 -11.39 -2.84 8.01
C TRP A 193 -12.50 -1.95 7.43
N ASP A 194 -12.31 -0.63 7.48
CA ASP A 194 -13.27 0.37 7.05
C ASP A 194 -12.56 1.46 6.24
N LEU A 195 -13.29 2.15 5.40
CA LEU A 195 -12.83 3.32 4.69
C LEU A 195 -13.43 4.57 5.35
N PRO A 196 -12.61 5.41 6.04
CA PRO A 196 -13.12 6.63 6.65
C PRO A 196 -13.81 7.54 5.65
N THR A 197 -14.95 8.12 6.07
CA THR A 197 -15.78 8.97 5.19
C THR A 197 -15.06 10.21 4.68
N VAL A 198 -13.98 10.63 5.33
CA VAL A 198 -13.15 11.77 4.92
C VAL A 198 -12.54 11.56 3.53
N PHE A 199 -12.28 10.32 3.11
CA PHE A 199 -11.71 10.02 1.78
C PHE A 199 -12.67 10.31 0.63
N PHE A 200 -13.98 10.34 0.89
CA PHE A 200 -14.95 10.78 -0.12
C PHE A 200 -14.78 12.25 -0.52
N ASP A 201 -14.24 13.07 0.37
CA ASP A 201 -13.99 14.48 0.14
C ASP A 201 -12.53 14.74 -0.28
N GLN A 202 -11.62 13.82 0.05
CA GLN A 202 -10.19 14.02 -0.19
C GLN A 202 -9.64 13.32 -1.43
N ILE A 203 -10.37 12.40 -2.04
CA ILE A 203 -10.02 11.88 -3.36
C ILE A 203 -10.90 12.58 -4.39
N LYS A 204 -10.30 13.13 -5.45
CA LYS A 204 -11.01 13.78 -6.55
C LYS A 204 -11.99 12.83 -7.24
N ASP A 205 -13.09 13.34 -7.76
CA ASP A 205 -13.95 12.57 -8.66
C ASP A 205 -13.15 12.11 -9.88
N GLY A 206 -13.27 10.83 -10.25
CA GLY A 206 -12.41 10.18 -11.23
C GLY A 206 -11.04 9.76 -10.70
N GLY A 207 -10.67 10.17 -9.49
CA GLY A 207 -9.44 9.74 -8.81
C GLY A 207 -9.48 8.25 -8.43
N LEU A 208 -8.32 7.67 -8.18
CA LEU A 208 -8.16 6.26 -7.83
C LEU A 208 -7.60 6.13 -6.42
N LEU A 209 -8.18 5.21 -5.65
CA LEU A 209 -7.71 4.80 -4.33
C LEU A 209 -7.36 3.31 -4.35
N LEU A 210 -6.10 2.97 -4.13
CA LEU A 210 -5.72 1.60 -3.80
C LEU A 210 -5.96 1.38 -2.31
N PHE A 211 -7.00 0.63 -2.01
CA PHE A 211 -7.44 0.34 -0.67
C PHE A 211 -7.18 -1.13 -0.33
N VAL A 212 -6.45 -1.38 0.75
CA VAL A 212 -6.24 -2.75 1.24
C VAL A 212 -7.30 -3.07 2.27
N LEU A 213 -8.37 -3.73 1.83
CA LEU A 213 -9.45 -4.17 2.70
C LEU A 213 -9.01 -5.39 3.50
N LYS A 214 -9.01 -5.26 4.82
CA LYS A 214 -8.86 -6.41 5.73
C LYS A 214 -10.10 -7.29 5.60
N PHE A 215 -9.95 -8.42 4.92
CA PHE A 215 -11.10 -9.26 4.59
C PHE A 215 -11.29 -10.39 5.60
N SER A 216 -10.19 -11.05 5.98
CA SER A 216 -10.19 -12.13 6.96
C SER A 216 -8.84 -12.19 7.70
N ASP A 217 -8.69 -13.15 8.60
CA ASP A 217 -7.39 -13.41 9.24
C ASP A 217 -6.39 -14.08 8.29
N GLU A 218 -6.88 -14.69 7.21
CA GLU A 218 -6.05 -15.42 6.25
C GLU A 218 -5.50 -14.52 5.15
N PHE A 219 -6.28 -13.56 4.66
CA PHE A 219 -5.89 -12.66 3.58
C PHE A 219 -6.61 -11.31 3.61
N ASP A 220 -6.03 -10.35 2.92
CA ASP A 220 -6.56 -9.04 2.63
C ASP A 220 -6.87 -8.94 1.12
N LEU A 221 -7.69 -7.96 0.74
CA LEU A 221 -7.94 -7.63 -0.66
C LEU A 221 -7.38 -6.25 -0.99
N LEU A 222 -6.36 -6.20 -1.84
CA LEU A 222 -6.00 -4.97 -2.53
C LEU A 222 -7.11 -4.67 -3.53
N THR A 223 -7.75 -3.53 -3.37
CA THR A 223 -8.87 -3.11 -4.21
C THR A 223 -8.56 -1.79 -4.89
N ALA A 224 -8.58 -1.75 -6.21
CA ALA A 224 -8.51 -0.50 -6.97
C ALA A 224 -9.91 0.11 -7.03
N LEU A 225 -10.09 1.26 -6.40
CA LEU A 225 -11.37 1.94 -6.22
C LEU A 225 -11.40 3.25 -6.98
N ARG A 226 -12.22 3.36 -8.04
CA ARG A 226 -12.48 4.61 -8.74
C ARG A 226 -13.50 5.45 -7.98
N LYS A 227 -13.15 6.71 -7.71
CA LYS A 227 -14.04 7.65 -7.03
C LYS A 227 -15.08 8.22 -8.01
N THR A 228 -16.34 8.10 -7.64
CA THR A 228 -17.46 8.81 -8.28
C THR A 228 -18.02 9.86 -7.31
N PRO A 229 -18.90 10.79 -7.72
CA PRO A 229 -19.45 11.79 -6.79
C PRO A 229 -20.08 11.19 -5.51
N ASP A 230 -20.62 9.98 -5.60
CA ASP A 230 -21.39 9.35 -4.52
C ASP A 230 -20.75 8.11 -3.91
N ALA A 231 -19.75 7.52 -4.55
CA ALA A 231 -19.21 6.22 -4.18
C ALA A 231 -17.75 6.03 -4.61
N PHE A 232 -17.14 5.00 -4.04
CA PHE A 232 -15.98 4.34 -4.59
C PHE A 232 -16.45 3.03 -5.23
N VAL A 233 -16.05 2.77 -6.47
CA VAL A 233 -16.43 1.57 -7.24
C VAL A 233 -15.16 0.81 -7.60
N SER A 234 -15.13 -0.48 -7.33
CA SER A 234 -13.98 -1.31 -7.64
C SER A 234 -13.82 -1.53 -9.14
N GLU A 235 -12.56 -1.50 -9.58
CA GLU A 235 -12.15 -1.88 -10.94
C GLU A 235 -11.39 -3.21 -10.92
N LEU A 236 -10.74 -3.51 -9.77
CA LEU A 236 -9.93 -4.71 -9.59
C LEU A 236 -9.88 -5.10 -8.12
N HIS A 237 -9.79 -6.41 -7.87
CA HIS A 237 -9.42 -6.99 -6.58
C HIS A 237 -8.26 -7.95 -6.77
N PHE A 238 -7.34 -7.94 -5.79
CA PHE A 238 -6.18 -8.82 -5.79
C PHE A 238 -5.93 -9.33 -4.37
N PRO A 239 -5.93 -10.66 -4.13
CA PRO A 239 -5.61 -11.23 -2.82
C PRO A 239 -4.18 -10.90 -2.41
N CYS A 240 -4.01 -10.41 -1.20
CA CYS A 240 -2.71 -9.99 -0.66
C CYS A 240 -2.65 -10.18 0.86
N ARG A 241 -1.56 -9.73 1.46
CA ARG A 241 -1.44 -9.65 2.91
C ARG A 241 -0.58 -8.46 3.30
N PHE A 242 -1.13 -7.58 4.16
CA PHE A 242 -0.46 -6.42 4.69
C PHE A 242 -0.48 -6.43 6.22
N VAL A 243 0.39 -5.65 6.85
CA VAL A 243 0.22 -5.31 8.27
C VAL A 243 -1.09 -4.55 8.45
N PRO A 244 -1.87 -4.82 9.51
CA PRO A 244 -3.07 -4.03 9.78
C PRO A 244 -2.70 -2.61 10.18
N ILE A 245 -3.62 -1.66 9.95
CA ILE A 245 -3.48 -0.29 10.46
C ILE A 245 -3.30 -0.30 11.98
N ALA A 246 -2.44 0.59 12.46
CA ALA A 246 -2.27 0.88 13.88
C ALA A 246 -2.99 2.20 14.24
N GLY A 247 -2.98 2.57 15.52
CA GLY A 247 -3.59 3.81 16.00
C GLY A 247 -5.04 3.63 16.45
N LYS A 248 -5.80 4.74 16.49
CA LYS A 248 -7.17 4.75 17.04
C LYS A 248 -8.19 3.97 16.22
N HIS A 249 -7.90 3.75 14.95
CA HIS A 249 -8.74 3.00 14.00
C HIS A 249 -8.29 1.54 13.84
N ALA A 250 -7.26 1.11 14.58
CA ALA A 250 -6.94 -0.30 14.70
C ALA A 250 -8.15 -1.03 15.28
N LEU A 251 -8.59 -2.10 14.61
CA LEU A 251 -9.59 -2.96 15.23
C LEU A 251 -8.96 -3.68 16.44
N ASP A 252 -9.66 -3.63 17.54
CA ASP A 252 -9.45 -4.58 18.60
C ASP A 252 -9.72 -5.99 18.03
N PRO A 253 -8.77 -6.93 18.12
CA PRO A 253 -8.98 -8.30 17.68
C PRO A 253 -10.21 -8.97 18.31
N GLU A 254 -10.65 -8.47 19.47
CA GLU A 254 -11.84 -8.92 20.16
C GLU A 254 -13.14 -8.25 19.66
N THR A 255 -13.06 -7.27 18.74
CA THR A 255 -14.25 -6.62 18.20
C THR A 255 -15.08 -7.63 17.40
N PRO A 256 -16.31 -7.96 17.83
CA PRO A 256 -17.11 -8.95 17.13
C PRO A 256 -17.40 -8.49 15.70
N THR A 257 -17.20 -9.37 14.73
CA THR A 257 -17.69 -9.17 13.37
C THR A 257 -19.20 -8.84 13.41
N SER A 258 -19.63 -7.78 12.76
CA SER A 258 -21.04 -7.40 12.74
C SER A 258 -21.91 -8.53 12.19
N GLU A 259 -23.18 -8.56 12.61
CA GLU A 259 -24.15 -9.56 12.09
C GLU A 259 -24.23 -9.49 10.56
N SER A 260 -24.27 -8.28 10.01
CA SER A 260 -24.34 -8.05 8.56
C SER A 260 -23.09 -8.55 7.83
N GLU A 261 -21.93 -8.46 8.44
CA GLU A 261 -20.68 -8.97 7.86
C GLU A 261 -20.60 -10.50 7.94
N ARG A 262 -21.06 -11.11 9.05
CA ARG A 262 -21.19 -12.57 9.13
C ARG A 262 -22.17 -13.09 8.09
N ALA A 263 -23.30 -12.41 7.89
CA ALA A 263 -24.27 -12.75 6.86
C ALA A 263 -23.68 -12.65 5.44
N PHE A 264 -22.82 -11.63 5.19
CA PHE A 264 -22.08 -11.52 3.93
C PHE A 264 -21.14 -12.70 3.69
N LYS A 265 -20.29 -13.03 4.69
CA LYS A 265 -19.36 -14.17 4.59
C LYS A 265 -20.10 -15.49 4.36
N HIS A 266 -21.23 -15.68 5.03
CA HIS A 266 -22.10 -16.85 4.83
C HIS A 266 -22.72 -16.88 3.41
N TRP A 267 -23.20 -15.74 2.92
CA TRP A 267 -23.74 -15.61 1.56
C TRP A 267 -22.67 -15.93 0.50
N LEU A 268 -21.44 -15.41 0.68
CA LEU A 268 -20.31 -15.65 -0.21
C LEU A 268 -19.98 -17.15 -0.29
N ALA A 269 -19.83 -17.79 0.87
CA ALA A 269 -19.54 -19.22 0.98
C ALA A 269 -20.66 -20.09 0.38
N ALA A 270 -21.94 -19.76 0.65
CA ALA A 270 -23.09 -20.47 0.11
C ALA A 270 -23.20 -20.39 -1.42
N LYS A 271 -22.62 -19.36 -2.02
CA LYS A 271 -22.57 -19.16 -3.47
C LYS A 271 -21.35 -19.77 -4.14
N GLY A 272 -20.37 -20.25 -3.36
CA GLY A 272 -19.09 -20.73 -3.88
C GLY A 272 -18.31 -19.65 -4.62
N LEU A 273 -18.36 -18.40 -4.12
CA LEU A 273 -17.77 -17.26 -4.79
C LEU A 273 -16.47 -16.85 -4.07
N GLU A 274 -15.54 -16.37 -4.88
CA GLU A 274 -14.33 -15.72 -4.40
C GLU A 274 -14.52 -14.19 -4.42
N PRO A 275 -14.02 -13.45 -3.40
CA PRO A 275 -14.23 -12.00 -3.30
C PRO A 275 -13.70 -11.20 -4.49
N ASP A 276 -12.58 -11.66 -5.09
CA ASP A 276 -11.97 -11.03 -6.26
C ASP A 276 -12.79 -11.16 -7.54
N ALA A 277 -13.77 -12.09 -7.57
CA ALA A 277 -14.71 -12.26 -8.68
C ALA A 277 -15.93 -11.32 -8.61
N LEU A 278 -16.04 -10.51 -7.56
CA LEU A 278 -17.18 -9.62 -7.32
C LEU A 278 -16.82 -8.16 -7.56
N ASN A 279 -17.84 -7.33 -7.84
CA ASN A 279 -17.73 -5.88 -7.81
C ASN A 279 -18.03 -5.37 -6.40
N LEU A 280 -17.24 -4.41 -5.93
CA LEU A 280 -17.44 -3.71 -4.67
C LEU A 280 -17.82 -2.24 -4.93
N THR A 281 -18.86 -1.78 -4.27
CA THR A 281 -19.21 -0.36 -4.18
C THR A 281 -19.20 0.06 -2.71
N ILE A 282 -18.40 1.09 -2.37
CA ILE A 282 -18.35 1.66 -1.03
C ILE A 282 -19.01 3.02 -1.05
N GLN A 283 -19.95 3.26 -0.12
CA GLN A 283 -20.71 4.50 0.00
C GLN A 283 -20.79 4.94 1.47
N ARG A 284 -21.10 6.22 1.70
CA ARG A 284 -21.41 6.69 3.06
C ARG A 284 -22.62 5.91 3.62
N ALA A 285 -22.55 5.50 4.88
CA ALA A 285 -23.55 4.62 5.51
C ALA A 285 -24.98 5.17 5.49
N ASN A 286 -25.13 6.50 5.48
CA ASN A 286 -26.43 7.19 5.49
C ASN A 286 -27.13 7.23 4.12
N LYS A 287 -26.50 6.73 3.05
CA LYS A 287 -27.15 6.65 1.73
C LYS A 287 -27.95 5.36 1.60
N SER A 288 -29.25 5.48 1.42
CA SER A 288 -30.13 4.37 1.08
C SER A 288 -30.06 4.09 -0.43
N ILE A 289 -29.89 2.82 -0.79
CA ILE A 289 -29.91 2.36 -2.18
C ILE A 289 -30.73 1.08 -2.22
N ASP A 290 -31.54 0.95 -3.25
CA ASP A 290 -32.16 -0.33 -3.58
C ASP A 290 -31.08 -1.30 -4.03
N LEU A 291 -30.94 -2.41 -3.31
CA LEU A 291 -29.95 -3.43 -3.63
C LEU A 291 -30.43 -4.26 -4.81
N PRO A 292 -29.59 -4.47 -5.84
CA PRO A 292 -29.88 -5.48 -6.86
C PRO A 292 -30.07 -6.86 -6.21
N SER A 293 -30.88 -7.71 -6.80
CA SER A 293 -31.17 -9.07 -6.31
C SER A 293 -29.91 -9.97 -6.24
N ASN A 294 -28.86 -9.60 -6.96
CA ASN A 294 -27.57 -10.27 -7.01
C ASN A 294 -26.49 -9.64 -6.11
N ALA A 295 -26.89 -8.80 -5.17
CA ALA A 295 -25.96 -8.10 -4.28
C ALA A 295 -26.17 -8.45 -2.82
N HIS A 296 -25.11 -8.25 -2.03
CA HIS A 296 -25.15 -8.27 -0.57
C HIS A 296 -24.48 -7.01 -0.02
N ARG A 297 -25.02 -6.46 1.07
CA ARG A 297 -24.52 -5.25 1.70
C ARG A 297 -24.27 -5.46 3.19
N TYR A 298 -23.15 -4.94 3.68
CA TYR A 298 -22.92 -4.76 5.09
C TYR A 298 -22.45 -3.33 5.36
N THR A 299 -22.57 -2.89 6.60
CA THR A 299 -22.20 -1.52 7.03
C THR A 299 -21.24 -1.60 8.17
N ARG A 300 -20.23 -0.77 8.13
CA ARG A 300 -19.31 -0.44 9.20
C ARG A 300 -19.56 0.99 9.68
N GLU A 301 -18.72 1.54 10.55
CA GLU A 301 -18.96 2.83 11.23
C GLU A 301 -19.37 3.96 10.29
N GLY A 302 -18.65 4.18 9.22
CA GLY A 302 -18.88 5.31 8.32
C GLY A 302 -19.37 4.93 6.94
N CYS A 303 -19.18 3.69 6.51
CA CYS A 303 -19.42 3.26 5.15
C CYS A 303 -20.25 1.99 5.03
N SER A 304 -20.93 1.88 3.91
CA SER A 304 -21.61 0.67 3.46
C SER A 304 -20.87 0.04 2.30
N PHE A 305 -20.63 -1.25 2.40
CA PHE A 305 -19.93 -2.08 1.42
C PHE A 305 -20.97 -2.94 0.72
N THR A 306 -21.16 -2.71 -0.58
CA THR A 306 -22.10 -3.47 -1.42
C THR A 306 -21.31 -4.31 -2.40
N TRP A 307 -21.45 -5.62 -2.30
CA TRP A 307 -20.85 -6.61 -3.19
C TRP A 307 -21.89 -7.15 -4.15
N SER A 308 -21.57 -7.21 -5.42
CA SER A 308 -22.46 -7.71 -6.45
C SER A 308 -21.70 -8.55 -7.49
N TYR A 309 -22.43 -9.44 -8.18
CA TYR A 309 -21.88 -10.11 -9.35
C TYR A 309 -21.59 -9.10 -10.46
N PRO A 310 -20.49 -9.28 -11.22
CA PRO A 310 -20.30 -8.53 -12.44
C PRO A 310 -21.50 -8.78 -13.36
N TYR A 311 -22.03 -7.71 -13.93
CA TYR A 311 -23.00 -7.84 -15.00
C TYR A 311 -22.35 -8.56 -16.18
N ARG A 312 -22.88 -9.72 -16.55
CA ARG A 312 -22.49 -10.44 -17.77
C ARG A 312 -23.07 -9.75 -19.00
#